data_9098450288af6d2d7b9bca39741bbe00
#
_entry.id   9098450288af6d2d7b9bca39741bbe00
#
_cell.length_a   1.000
_cell.length_b   1.000
_cell.length_c   1.000
_cell.angle_alpha   90.00
_cell.angle_beta   90.00
_cell.angle_gamma   90.00
#
_symmetry.space_group_name_H-M   'P 1'
#
loop_
_entity.id
_entity.type
_entity.pdbx_description
1 polymer ?
#
loop_
_entity_poly.entity_id
_entity_poly.type
_entity_poly.pdbx_seq_one_letter_code
_entity_poly.pdbx_strand_id
1 'polypeptide(L)'
;MSYPASPSRYQDMEYRRCGRSGLKLPAVSLGLWHNFGDATLYDNARGLIRCAFDRGITHFDLANNYGPPPGAAEENFGRILNADLRAWRDELIVSSKAGYTMWPGPYGDWGSKKYLVASLDQSLKRMGLEYVDIFYHHRPDPDTALEETMAALDLLVRQGKALYVGLSNYPAERARQAFDILQRLGTPCVIHQPKYSMLERGPETALLDTLEEHGVGSIAFSPLAGGLLTDRYLHGIPQDSRAASGSRFLQPEQLTAERLDKVRRLDALARQRGQKLSQMALAWVLRGDRVTSVLIGASKNAQIEDAVGMLANRHFSEEELAQIETILL
;
A
#
# COMPACT_ATOMS: atom_id res chain seq x y z
N MET A 1 -10.04 -21.32 -20.57
CA MET A 1 -8.63 -21.76 -20.37
C MET A 1 -8.19 -21.16 -19.03
N SER A 2 -7.56 -21.96 -18.17
CA SER A 2 -6.98 -21.48 -16.91
C SER A 2 -5.84 -20.50 -17.21
N TYR A 3 -5.67 -19.46 -16.41
CA TYR A 3 -4.54 -18.53 -16.49
C TYR A 3 -3.22 -19.26 -16.19
N PRO A 4 -2.26 -19.32 -17.11
CA PRO A 4 -0.96 -19.89 -16.86
C PRO A 4 -0.03 -18.80 -16.29
N ALA A 5 0.21 -18.81 -14.97
CA ALA A 5 1.15 -17.88 -14.37
C ALA A 5 2.58 -18.09 -14.91
N SER A 6 3.35 -17.00 -15.03
CA SER A 6 4.74 -17.06 -15.49
C SER A 6 5.57 -17.97 -14.56
N PRO A 7 6.30 -18.96 -15.10
CA PRO A 7 7.17 -19.83 -14.28
C PRO A 7 8.39 -19.07 -13.72
N SER A 8 8.76 -17.94 -14.33
CA SER A 8 9.89 -17.10 -13.91
C SER A 8 9.49 -15.94 -12.98
N ARG A 9 8.22 -15.88 -12.52
CA ARG A 9 7.67 -14.72 -11.78
C ARG A 9 8.48 -14.29 -10.55
N TYR A 10 9.21 -15.21 -9.94
CA TYR A 10 9.99 -14.91 -8.72
C TYR A 10 11.44 -14.51 -8.97
N GLN A 11 11.93 -14.53 -10.22
CA GLN A 11 13.36 -14.36 -10.52
C GLN A 11 13.85 -12.92 -10.31
N ASP A 12 13.02 -11.94 -10.68
CA ASP A 12 13.42 -10.52 -10.68
C ASP A 12 12.86 -9.73 -9.47
N MET A 13 12.03 -10.37 -8.62
CA MET A 13 11.42 -9.73 -7.47
C MET A 13 12.24 -9.97 -6.20
N GLU A 14 12.57 -8.89 -5.50
CA GLU A 14 13.15 -8.96 -4.17
C GLU A 14 12.04 -9.16 -3.11
N TYR A 15 12.20 -10.17 -2.24
CA TYR A 15 11.28 -10.41 -1.12
C TYR A 15 11.94 -10.04 0.20
N ARG A 16 11.35 -9.09 0.90
CA ARG A 16 11.90 -8.43 2.08
C ARG A 16 11.13 -8.83 3.33
N ARG A 17 11.85 -9.13 4.41
CA ARG A 17 11.24 -9.50 5.68
C ARG A 17 10.44 -8.33 6.26
N CYS A 18 9.23 -8.63 6.72
CA CYS A 18 8.35 -7.66 7.36
C CYS A 18 8.68 -7.57 8.85
N GLY A 19 9.51 -6.60 9.23
CA GLY A 19 10.00 -6.45 10.59
C GLY A 19 10.69 -7.73 11.11
N ARG A 20 10.35 -8.14 12.33
CA ARG A 20 10.85 -9.38 12.95
C ARG A 20 9.96 -10.60 12.71
N SER A 21 8.85 -10.42 11.96
CA SER A 21 7.93 -11.52 11.66
C SER A 21 8.52 -12.52 10.64
N GLY A 22 7.89 -13.68 10.49
CA GLY A 22 8.21 -14.64 9.42
C GLY A 22 7.72 -14.23 8.03
N LEU A 23 6.87 -13.19 7.96
CA LEU A 23 6.27 -12.71 6.72
C LEU A 23 7.32 -12.03 5.83
N LYS A 24 7.27 -12.33 4.52
CA LYS A 24 8.05 -11.62 3.50
C LYS A 24 7.10 -11.00 2.50
N LEU A 25 7.32 -9.73 2.20
CA LEU A 25 6.59 -9.02 1.16
C LEU A 25 7.49 -8.78 -0.06
N PRO A 26 6.91 -8.73 -1.27
CA PRO A 26 7.64 -8.25 -2.44
C PRO A 26 8.03 -6.78 -2.22
N ALA A 27 9.16 -6.35 -2.75
CA ALA A 27 9.60 -4.96 -2.67
C ALA A 27 8.57 -3.97 -3.28
N VAL A 28 7.78 -4.46 -4.25
CA VAL A 28 6.64 -3.76 -4.85
C VAL A 28 5.36 -4.54 -4.59
N SER A 29 4.36 -3.88 -3.99
CA SER A 29 3.02 -4.41 -3.75
C SER A 29 1.98 -3.67 -4.58
N LEU A 30 0.87 -4.32 -4.94
CA LEU A 30 -0.20 -3.70 -5.73
C LEU A 30 -1.39 -3.31 -4.84
N GLY A 31 -1.69 -1.99 -4.79
CA GLY A 31 -2.87 -1.44 -4.13
C GLY A 31 -4.09 -1.44 -5.06
N LEU A 32 -5.16 -2.06 -4.61
CA LEU A 32 -6.37 -2.26 -5.40
C LEU A 32 -7.44 -1.21 -5.09
N TRP A 33 -7.05 0.07 -5.11
CA TRP A 33 -8.00 1.15 -4.89
C TRP A 33 -8.71 1.55 -6.20
N HIS A 34 -8.82 2.78 -6.59
CA HIS A 34 -9.60 3.38 -7.69
C HIS A 34 -9.78 2.60 -9.00
N ASN A 35 -8.80 1.81 -9.43
CA ASN A 35 -8.80 1.14 -10.74
C ASN A 35 -9.34 -0.29 -10.67
N PHE A 36 -9.95 -0.68 -9.55
CA PHE A 36 -10.41 -2.05 -9.32
C PHE A 36 -11.89 -2.12 -8.89
N GLY A 37 -12.58 -0.96 -8.81
CA GLY A 37 -14.02 -0.88 -8.64
C GLY A 37 -14.78 -0.97 -9.98
N ASP A 38 -16.09 -0.74 -9.92
CA ASP A 38 -17.00 -0.89 -11.08
C ASP A 38 -16.87 0.22 -12.12
N ALA A 39 -16.17 1.31 -11.79
CA ALA A 39 -15.85 2.37 -12.75
C ALA A 39 -14.78 1.96 -13.79
N THR A 40 -14.14 0.82 -13.59
CA THR A 40 -13.09 0.29 -14.47
C THR A 40 -13.57 -1.02 -15.10
N LEU A 41 -13.23 -1.24 -16.38
CA LEU A 41 -13.54 -2.51 -17.04
C LEU A 41 -12.89 -3.67 -16.27
N TYR A 42 -13.67 -4.70 -15.98
CA TYR A 42 -13.23 -5.90 -15.26
C TYR A 42 -11.98 -6.54 -15.90
N ASP A 43 -11.94 -6.63 -17.22
CA ASP A 43 -10.80 -7.23 -17.94
C ASP A 43 -9.52 -6.42 -17.78
N ASN A 44 -9.61 -5.09 -17.61
CA ASN A 44 -8.43 -4.27 -17.31
C ASN A 44 -7.91 -4.57 -15.90
N ALA A 45 -8.78 -4.60 -14.90
CA ALA A 45 -8.40 -4.97 -13.54
C ALA A 45 -7.79 -6.38 -13.49
N ARG A 46 -8.40 -7.34 -14.21
CA ARG A 46 -7.90 -8.71 -14.35
C ARG A 46 -6.52 -8.75 -15.00
N GLY A 47 -6.31 -7.97 -16.07
CA GLY A 47 -5.03 -7.86 -16.75
C GLY A 47 -3.92 -7.31 -15.84
N LEU A 48 -4.23 -6.28 -15.03
CA LEU A 48 -3.30 -5.70 -14.06
C LEU A 48 -2.89 -6.71 -12.98
N ILE A 49 -3.84 -7.45 -12.42
CA ILE A 49 -3.58 -8.45 -11.37
C ILE A 49 -2.70 -9.59 -11.92
N ARG A 50 -2.99 -10.08 -13.13
CA ARG A 50 -2.17 -11.09 -13.80
C ARG A 50 -0.76 -10.59 -14.08
N CYS A 51 -0.63 -9.39 -14.65
CA CYS A 51 0.65 -8.76 -14.91
C CYS A 51 1.47 -8.61 -13.61
N ALA A 52 0.84 -8.17 -12.52
CA ALA A 52 1.49 -8.04 -11.22
C ALA A 52 2.02 -9.40 -10.72
N PHE A 53 1.19 -10.43 -10.75
CA PHE A 53 1.58 -11.77 -10.31
C PHE A 53 2.70 -12.36 -11.19
N ASP A 54 2.62 -12.19 -12.51
CA ASP A 54 3.66 -12.63 -13.46
C ASP A 54 5.01 -11.89 -13.28
N ARG A 55 5.01 -10.73 -12.60
CA ARG A 55 6.19 -9.95 -12.22
C ARG A 55 6.62 -10.17 -10.76
N GLY A 56 6.07 -11.17 -10.08
CA GLY A 56 6.43 -11.53 -8.70
C GLY A 56 5.78 -10.66 -7.62
N ILE A 57 4.81 -9.82 -7.94
CA ILE A 57 4.01 -9.13 -6.95
C ILE A 57 3.02 -10.12 -6.35
N THR A 58 3.31 -10.60 -5.15
CA THR A 58 2.47 -11.56 -4.42
C THR A 58 1.55 -10.88 -3.41
N HIS A 59 1.73 -9.59 -3.13
CA HIS A 59 0.90 -8.85 -2.17
C HIS A 59 -0.10 -7.94 -2.89
N PHE A 60 -1.39 -8.19 -2.61
CA PHE A 60 -2.54 -7.42 -3.08
C PHE A 60 -3.23 -6.75 -1.88
N ASP A 61 -3.26 -5.42 -1.89
CA ASP A 61 -3.71 -4.62 -0.76
C ASP A 61 -5.06 -3.95 -1.04
N LEU A 62 -6.07 -4.33 -0.27
CA LEU A 62 -7.45 -3.86 -0.37
C LEU A 62 -7.88 -3.07 0.88
N ALA A 63 -9.11 -2.61 0.89
CA ALA A 63 -9.85 -2.16 2.06
C ALA A 63 -11.35 -2.33 1.79
N ASN A 64 -12.14 -2.47 2.87
CA ASN A 64 -13.58 -2.68 2.77
C ASN A 64 -14.30 -1.59 1.95
N ASN A 65 -13.81 -0.35 2.02
CA ASN A 65 -14.40 0.82 1.34
C ASN A 65 -13.77 1.13 -0.03
N TYR A 66 -12.88 0.27 -0.56
CA TYR A 66 -12.27 0.50 -1.88
C TYR A 66 -13.26 0.22 -3.01
N GLY A 67 -13.15 1.04 -4.06
CA GLY A 67 -14.02 1.02 -5.23
C GLY A 67 -13.70 2.19 -6.16
N PRO A 68 -14.68 2.97 -6.67
CA PRO A 68 -16.12 3.00 -6.35
C PRO A 68 -16.93 1.83 -6.96
N PRO A 69 -18.14 1.54 -6.41
CA PRO A 69 -18.62 1.92 -5.07
C PRO A 69 -17.84 1.20 -3.95
N PRO A 70 -18.00 1.59 -2.66
CA PRO A 70 -17.37 0.88 -1.56
C PRO A 70 -17.66 -0.62 -1.58
N GLY A 71 -16.62 -1.46 -1.45
CA GLY A 71 -16.71 -2.92 -1.54
C GLY A 71 -16.46 -3.51 -2.92
N ALA A 72 -16.65 -2.74 -4.01
CA ALA A 72 -16.53 -3.25 -5.37
C ALA A 72 -15.12 -3.76 -5.69
N ALA A 73 -14.07 -3.14 -5.13
CA ALA A 73 -12.71 -3.62 -5.34
C ALA A 73 -12.50 -5.03 -4.77
N GLU A 74 -13.04 -5.31 -3.59
CA GLU A 74 -12.98 -6.65 -2.97
C GLU A 74 -13.82 -7.67 -3.76
N GLU A 75 -15.01 -7.30 -4.26
CA GLU A 75 -15.84 -8.17 -5.09
C GLU A 75 -15.14 -8.52 -6.41
N ASN A 76 -14.59 -7.53 -7.11
CA ASN A 76 -13.87 -7.74 -8.37
C ASN A 76 -12.60 -8.55 -8.14
N PHE A 77 -11.83 -8.27 -7.08
CA PHE A 77 -10.67 -9.09 -6.73
C PHE A 77 -11.06 -10.53 -6.43
N GLY A 78 -12.10 -10.76 -5.65
CA GLY A 78 -12.60 -12.11 -5.33
C GLY A 78 -12.97 -12.91 -6.58
N ARG A 79 -13.64 -12.26 -7.56
CA ARG A 79 -13.95 -12.88 -8.86
C ARG A 79 -12.68 -13.25 -9.65
N ILE A 80 -11.69 -12.35 -9.68
CA ILE A 80 -10.41 -12.59 -10.37
C ILE A 80 -9.61 -13.69 -9.65
N LEU A 81 -9.53 -13.64 -8.33
CA LEU A 81 -8.86 -14.64 -7.52
C LEU A 81 -9.44 -16.04 -7.79
N ASN A 82 -10.76 -16.16 -7.75
CA ASN A 82 -11.42 -17.44 -8.00
C ASN A 82 -11.22 -17.96 -9.44
N ALA A 83 -11.23 -17.06 -10.43
CA ALA A 83 -11.10 -17.43 -11.83
C ALA A 83 -9.66 -17.77 -12.25
N ASP A 84 -8.68 -17.05 -11.69
CA ASP A 84 -7.31 -17.05 -12.21
C ASP A 84 -6.25 -17.50 -11.18
N LEU A 85 -6.39 -17.10 -9.91
CA LEU A 85 -5.30 -17.22 -8.92
C LEU A 85 -5.60 -18.20 -7.79
N ARG A 86 -6.76 -18.88 -7.79
CA ARG A 86 -7.15 -19.79 -6.70
C ARG A 86 -6.13 -20.89 -6.45
N ALA A 87 -5.49 -21.41 -7.50
CA ALA A 87 -4.47 -22.44 -7.39
C ALA A 87 -3.18 -21.95 -6.69
N TRP A 88 -2.98 -20.64 -6.62
CA TRP A 88 -1.81 -20.00 -6.00
C TRP A 88 -2.16 -19.20 -4.73
N ARG A 89 -3.35 -19.45 -4.10
CA ARG A 89 -3.77 -18.70 -2.91
C ARG A 89 -2.69 -18.70 -1.81
N ASP A 90 -2.00 -19.80 -1.62
CA ASP A 90 -0.98 -19.96 -0.57
C ASP A 90 0.34 -19.25 -0.92
N GLU A 91 0.53 -18.82 -2.16
CA GLU A 91 1.66 -17.98 -2.60
C GLU A 91 1.35 -16.48 -2.48
N LEU A 92 0.09 -16.12 -2.21
CA LEU A 92 -0.36 -14.73 -2.14
C LEU A 92 -0.45 -14.21 -0.71
N ILE A 93 -0.18 -12.93 -0.56
CA ILE A 93 -0.54 -12.14 0.61
C ILE A 93 -1.72 -11.25 0.22
N VAL A 94 -2.87 -11.50 0.80
CA VAL A 94 -4.08 -10.70 0.60
C VAL A 94 -4.33 -9.90 1.87
N SER A 95 -4.33 -8.58 1.76
CA SER A 95 -4.65 -7.71 2.89
C SER A 95 -5.94 -6.93 2.66
N SER A 96 -6.68 -6.68 3.74
CA SER A 96 -7.79 -5.73 3.74
C SER A 96 -7.80 -4.89 5.01
N LYS A 97 -8.61 -3.84 5.03
CA LYS A 97 -8.63 -2.82 6.07
C LYS A 97 -10.07 -2.38 6.37
N ALA A 98 -10.31 -1.93 7.60
CA ALA A 98 -11.50 -1.20 8.00
C ALA A 98 -11.17 -0.01 8.91
N GLY A 99 -11.93 1.08 8.82
CA GLY A 99 -11.69 2.30 9.60
C GLY A 99 -12.25 3.56 8.95
N TYR A 100 -12.68 3.50 7.69
CA TYR A 100 -13.41 4.57 6.99
C TYR A 100 -14.86 4.17 6.78
N THR A 101 -15.72 5.17 6.56
CA THR A 101 -17.16 4.96 6.39
C THR A 101 -17.48 3.92 5.31
N MET A 102 -18.22 2.91 5.69
CA MET A 102 -18.64 1.82 4.82
C MET A 102 -20.16 1.76 4.64
N TRP A 103 -20.93 2.06 5.70
CA TRP A 103 -22.38 2.16 5.67
C TRP A 103 -22.88 3.27 6.60
N PRO A 104 -24.10 3.77 6.44
CA PRO A 104 -24.65 4.81 7.29
C PRO A 104 -24.97 4.32 8.71
N GLY A 105 -25.01 5.27 9.65
CA GLY A 105 -25.36 5.00 11.04
C GLY A 105 -24.15 4.87 11.96
N PRO A 106 -24.37 4.62 13.26
CA PRO A 106 -23.32 4.77 14.29
C PRO A 106 -22.27 3.66 14.28
N TYR A 107 -22.47 2.59 13.53
CA TYR A 107 -21.58 1.43 13.49
C TYR A 107 -20.97 1.19 12.11
N GLY A 108 -20.98 2.18 11.23
CA GLY A 108 -20.48 2.04 9.86
C GLY A 108 -19.10 2.66 9.62
N ASP A 109 -18.38 3.07 10.67
CA ASP A 109 -17.12 3.78 10.59
C ASP A 109 -16.23 3.51 11.82
N TRP A 110 -14.95 3.96 11.77
CA TRP A 110 -13.98 4.04 12.84
C TRP A 110 -13.45 2.70 13.37
N GLY A 111 -13.29 2.54 14.70
CA GLY A 111 -12.50 1.46 15.29
C GLY A 111 -13.23 0.62 16.32
N SER A 112 -14.58 0.74 16.46
CA SER A 112 -15.31 -0.08 17.43
C SER A 112 -15.19 -1.57 17.07
N LYS A 113 -15.17 -2.43 18.10
CA LYS A 113 -15.17 -3.89 17.93
C LYS A 113 -16.31 -4.35 17.02
N LYS A 114 -17.51 -3.77 17.19
CA LYS A 114 -18.68 -4.10 16.36
C LYS A 114 -18.42 -3.83 14.88
N TYR A 115 -17.83 -2.67 14.56
CA TYR A 115 -17.55 -2.28 13.18
C TYR A 115 -16.44 -3.15 12.56
N LEU A 116 -15.34 -3.39 13.28
CA LEU A 116 -14.20 -4.14 12.75
C LEU A 116 -14.56 -5.60 12.46
N VAL A 117 -15.29 -6.26 13.36
CA VAL A 117 -15.74 -7.65 13.17
C VAL A 117 -16.70 -7.75 11.98
N ALA A 118 -17.71 -6.90 11.91
CA ALA A 118 -18.67 -6.89 10.80
C ALA A 118 -17.97 -6.57 9.47
N SER A 119 -16.99 -5.65 9.48
CA SER A 119 -16.24 -5.27 8.26
C SER A 119 -15.43 -6.42 7.70
N LEU A 120 -14.68 -7.15 8.55
CA LEU A 120 -13.90 -8.29 8.06
C LEU A 120 -14.80 -9.42 7.57
N ASP A 121 -15.89 -9.71 8.26
CA ASP A 121 -16.87 -10.73 7.82
C ASP A 121 -17.44 -10.40 6.43
N GLN A 122 -17.78 -9.14 6.19
CA GLN A 122 -18.24 -8.68 4.88
C GLN A 122 -17.13 -8.73 3.82
N SER A 123 -15.90 -8.35 4.17
CA SER A 123 -14.75 -8.39 3.26
C SER A 123 -14.43 -9.82 2.81
N LEU A 124 -14.41 -10.77 3.74
CA LEU A 124 -14.22 -12.19 3.44
C LEU A 124 -15.32 -12.72 2.50
N LYS A 125 -16.58 -12.35 2.75
CA LYS A 125 -17.70 -12.73 1.89
C LYS A 125 -17.57 -12.16 0.47
N ARG A 126 -17.21 -10.86 0.32
CA ARG A 126 -16.98 -10.23 -0.98
C ARG A 126 -15.86 -10.89 -1.77
N MET A 127 -14.75 -11.19 -1.11
CA MET A 127 -13.59 -11.83 -1.75
C MET A 127 -13.73 -13.34 -1.94
N GLY A 128 -14.72 -14.00 -1.29
CA GLY A 128 -14.86 -15.45 -1.32
C GLY A 128 -13.69 -16.16 -0.62
N LEU A 129 -13.18 -15.58 0.47
CA LEU A 129 -12.07 -16.08 1.26
C LEU A 129 -12.53 -16.48 2.65
N GLU A 130 -11.82 -17.46 3.25
CA GLU A 130 -12.00 -17.85 4.65
C GLU A 130 -11.19 -16.96 5.60
N TYR A 131 -10.05 -16.44 5.12
CA TYR A 131 -9.17 -15.53 5.86
C TYR A 131 -8.45 -14.56 4.92
N VAL A 132 -8.00 -13.43 5.49
CA VAL A 132 -6.99 -12.56 4.89
C VAL A 132 -5.64 -12.80 5.59
N ASP A 133 -4.53 -12.57 4.86
CA ASP A 133 -3.22 -12.69 5.47
C ASP A 133 -2.95 -11.56 6.46
N ILE A 134 -3.31 -10.33 6.10
CA ILE A 134 -3.15 -9.15 6.96
C ILE A 134 -4.47 -8.39 7.05
N PHE A 135 -4.94 -8.14 8.27
CA PHE A 135 -6.05 -7.21 8.49
C PHE A 135 -5.56 -5.95 9.20
N TYR A 136 -5.85 -4.78 8.59
CA TYR A 136 -5.44 -3.49 9.13
C TYR A 136 -6.60 -2.75 9.79
N HIS A 137 -6.31 -2.08 10.92
CA HIS A 137 -7.09 -0.91 11.30
C HIS A 137 -6.60 0.28 10.47
N HIS A 138 -7.50 0.86 9.67
CA HIS A 138 -7.15 1.76 8.56
C HIS A 138 -6.70 3.16 9.02
N ARG A 139 -7.20 3.62 10.18
CA ARG A 139 -6.83 4.89 10.81
C ARG A 139 -7.16 4.86 12.31
N PRO A 140 -6.44 5.61 13.17
CA PRO A 140 -6.79 5.69 14.58
C PRO A 140 -8.18 6.30 14.78
N ASP A 141 -8.95 5.70 15.68
CA ASP A 141 -10.24 6.22 16.13
C ASP A 141 -10.00 7.18 17.29
N PRO A 142 -10.50 8.44 17.23
CA PRO A 142 -10.32 9.41 18.31
C PRO A 142 -11.16 9.12 19.54
N ASP A 143 -12.31 8.43 19.38
CA ASP A 143 -13.33 8.32 20.42
C ASP A 143 -13.42 6.90 21.03
N THR A 144 -12.99 5.86 20.31
CA THR A 144 -12.96 4.49 20.84
C THR A 144 -11.66 4.24 21.62
N ALA A 145 -11.77 3.63 22.81
CA ALA A 145 -10.62 3.20 23.57
C ALA A 145 -9.71 2.30 22.71
N LEU A 146 -8.40 2.58 22.75
CA LEU A 146 -7.43 1.86 21.92
C LEU A 146 -7.42 0.36 22.24
N GLU A 147 -7.64 0.02 23.51
CA GLU A 147 -7.74 -1.35 23.99
C GLU A 147 -8.90 -2.12 23.33
N GLU A 148 -10.05 -1.48 23.12
CA GLU A 148 -11.18 -2.11 22.43
C GLU A 148 -10.83 -2.42 20.98
N THR A 149 -10.25 -1.45 20.27
CA THR A 149 -9.84 -1.61 18.88
C THR A 149 -8.78 -2.72 18.74
N MET A 150 -7.76 -2.73 19.60
CA MET A 150 -6.70 -3.75 19.55
C MET A 150 -7.22 -5.13 19.96
N ALA A 151 -8.11 -5.22 20.96
CA ALA A 151 -8.76 -6.48 21.33
C ALA A 151 -9.69 -7.00 20.22
N ALA A 152 -10.27 -6.13 19.40
CA ALA A 152 -11.05 -6.56 18.24
C ALA A 152 -10.12 -7.20 17.17
N LEU A 153 -8.96 -6.63 16.91
CA LEU A 153 -7.97 -7.20 15.97
C LEU A 153 -7.43 -8.54 16.48
N ASP A 154 -7.08 -8.65 17.76
CA ASP A 154 -6.69 -9.91 18.41
C ASP A 154 -7.77 -10.99 18.28
N LEU A 155 -9.04 -10.64 18.54
CA LEU A 155 -10.15 -11.55 18.38
C LEU A 155 -10.23 -12.12 16.96
N LEU A 156 -10.08 -11.30 15.93
CA LEU A 156 -10.15 -11.71 14.54
C LEU A 156 -9.03 -12.67 14.15
N VAL A 157 -7.83 -12.48 14.69
CA VAL A 157 -6.73 -13.43 14.53
C VAL A 157 -7.04 -14.75 15.25
N ARG A 158 -7.51 -14.72 16.51
CA ARG A 158 -7.90 -15.93 17.25
C ARG A 158 -9.03 -16.72 16.59
N GLN A 159 -9.91 -16.03 15.85
CA GLN A 159 -10.96 -16.67 15.05
C GLN A 159 -10.45 -17.25 13.73
N GLY A 160 -9.17 -17.07 13.39
CA GLY A 160 -8.59 -17.52 12.13
C GLY A 160 -9.06 -16.73 10.89
N LYS A 161 -9.68 -15.55 11.09
CA LYS A 161 -10.14 -14.69 9.99
C LYS A 161 -9.05 -13.79 9.41
N ALA A 162 -7.98 -13.56 10.17
CA ALA A 162 -6.75 -12.91 9.74
C ALA A 162 -5.57 -13.66 10.32
N LEU A 163 -4.46 -13.75 9.57
CA LEU A 163 -3.23 -14.37 10.08
C LEU A 163 -2.39 -13.37 10.86
N TYR A 164 -2.35 -12.11 10.41
CA TYR A 164 -1.57 -11.04 10.97
C TYR A 164 -2.36 -9.76 11.12
N VAL A 165 -1.91 -8.90 12.04
CA VAL A 165 -2.46 -7.57 12.29
C VAL A 165 -1.54 -6.50 11.73
N GLY A 166 -2.13 -5.50 11.07
CA GLY A 166 -1.47 -4.27 10.65
C GLY A 166 -2.20 -3.02 11.16
N LEU A 167 -1.48 -1.91 11.18
CA LEU A 167 -2.05 -0.58 11.44
C LEU A 167 -1.72 0.37 10.29
N SER A 168 -2.58 1.36 10.06
CA SER A 168 -2.35 2.37 9.03
C SER A 168 -2.68 3.77 9.57
N ASN A 169 -1.91 4.78 9.13
CA ASN A 169 -2.11 6.18 9.51
C ASN A 169 -1.99 6.51 11.01
N TYR A 170 -1.45 5.62 11.81
CA TYR A 170 -1.17 5.89 13.22
C TYR A 170 0.08 6.76 13.35
N PRO A 171 0.03 7.90 14.06
CA PRO A 171 1.24 8.63 14.43
C PRO A 171 2.07 7.82 15.41
N ALA A 172 3.38 8.10 15.49
CA ALA A 172 4.36 7.30 16.23
C ALA A 172 3.94 6.94 17.65
N GLU A 173 3.50 7.92 18.44
CA GLU A 173 3.10 7.69 19.83
C GLU A 173 1.86 6.78 19.94
N ARG A 174 0.86 6.99 19.11
CA ARG A 174 -0.34 6.15 19.11
C ARG A 174 -0.05 4.73 18.58
N ALA A 175 0.89 4.62 17.63
CA ALA A 175 1.37 3.33 17.15
C ALA A 175 2.10 2.55 18.24
N ARG A 176 3.00 3.20 19.00
CA ARG A 176 3.69 2.61 20.17
C ARG A 176 2.71 2.03 21.16
N GLN A 177 1.71 2.81 21.60
CA GLN A 177 0.67 2.35 22.52
C GLN A 177 -0.09 1.13 21.98
N ALA A 178 -0.45 1.15 20.70
CA ALA A 178 -1.15 0.04 20.05
C ALA A 178 -0.28 -1.22 19.97
N PHE A 179 1.01 -1.08 19.66
CA PHE A 179 1.95 -2.21 19.61
C PHE A 179 2.11 -2.86 20.98
N ASP A 180 2.22 -2.05 22.05
CA ASP A 180 2.32 -2.55 23.43
C ASP A 180 1.07 -3.33 23.85
N ILE A 181 -0.13 -2.85 23.47
CA ILE A 181 -1.39 -3.55 23.75
C ILE A 181 -1.43 -4.88 22.99
N LEU A 182 -1.17 -4.87 21.69
CA LEU A 182 -1.18 -6.08 20.84
C LEU A 182 -0.13 -7.10 21.30
N GLN A 183 1.05 -6.65 21.72
CA GLN A 183 2.08 -7.51 22.27
C GLN A 183 1.61 -8.20 23.56
N ARG A 184 0.97 -7.46 24.48
CA ARG A 184 0.39 -8.04 25.72
C ARG A 184 -0.73 -9.03 25.46
N LEU A 185 -1.51 -8.84 24.37
CA LEU A 185 -2.56 -9.76 23.94
C LEU A 185 -2.00 -11.04 23.28
N GLY A 186 -0.69 -11.07 22.94
CA GLY A 186 -0.07 -12.19 22.23
C GLY A 186 -0.27 -12.18 20.72
N THR A 187 -0.75 -11.07 20.17
CA THR A 187 -0.98 -10.86 18.73
C THR A 187 -0.20 -9.62 18.26
N PRO A 188 1.14 -9.71 18.13
CA PRO A 188 1.95 -8.54 17.79
C PRO A 188 1.57 -7.96 16.43
N CYS A 189 1.57 -6.63 16.32
CA CYS A 189 1.47 -5.96 15.03
C CYS A 189 2.71 -6.28 14.17
N VAL A 190 2.51 -6.71 12.94
CA VAL A 190 3.64 -7.08 12.07
C VAL A 190 3.99 -5.99 11.06
N ILE A 191 3.06 -5.07 10.76
CA ILE A 191 3.23 -4.09 9.70
C ILE A 191 2.47 -2.80 9.98
N HIS A 192 3.08 -1.67 9.61
CA HIS A 192 2.43 -0.35 9.58
C HIS A 192 2.41 0.20 8.15
N GLN A 193 1.28 0.78 7.75
CA GLN A 193 1.12 1.38 6.42
C GLN A 193 1.00 2.91 6.53
N PRO A 194 2.11 3.69 6.42
CA PRO A 194 2.09 5.15 6.39
C PRO A 194 2.02 5.70 4.97
N LYS A 195 1.58 6.96 4.84
CA LYS A 195 1.84 7.78 3.66
C LYS A 195 3.30 8.20 3.65
N TYR A 196 4.05 7.79 2.63
CA TYR A 196 5.48 8.10 2.56
C TYR A 196 5.98 8.18 1.12
N SER A 197 6.69 9.26 0.82
CA SER A 197 7.33 9.54 -0.49
C SER A 197 8.43 10.57 -0.32
N MET A 198 9.19 10.86 -1.37
CA MET A 198 10.17 11.97 -1.38
C MET A 198 9.56 13.33 -1.00
N LEU A 199 8.26 13.54 -1.29
CA LEU A 199 7.53 14.79 -1.01
C LEU A 199 6.64 14.72 0.25
N GLU A 200 6.60 13.59 0.95
CA GLU A 200 5.84 13.37 2.16
C GLU A 200 6.68 12.56 3.15
N ARG A 201 7.47 13.25 3.96
CA ARG A 201 8.54 12.67 4.79
C ARG A 201 8.19 12.57 6.28
N GLY A 202 6.95 12.87 6.66
CA GLY A 202 6.49 12.80 8.06
C GLY A 202 6.90 11.53 8.82
N PRO A 203 6.88 10.34 8.21
CA PRO A 203 7.30 9.11 8.89
C PRO A 203 8.75 9.11 9.39
N GLU A 204 9.66 9.87 8.77
CA GLU A 204 11.08 9.94 9.16
C GLU A 204 11.30 10.61 10.51
N THR A 205 10.37 11.44 10.99
CA THR A 205 10.55 12.22 12.22
C THR A 205 10.59 11.32 13.47
N ALA A 206 9.73 10.31 13.57
CA ALA A 206 9.66 9.41 14.71
C ALA A 206 9.08 8.03 14.37
N LEU A 207 8.20 7.94 13.37
CA LEU A 207 7.45 6.72 13.12
C LEU A 207 8.36 5.56 12.70
N LEU A 208 9.28 5.79 11.76
CA LEU A 208 10.19 4.73 11.30
C LEU A 208 11.07 4.20 12.43
N ASP A 209 11.53 5.06 13.37
CA ASP A 209 12.28 4.63 14.55
C ASP A 209 11.41 3.78 15.48
N THR A 210 10.17 4.21 15.72
CA THR A 210 9.19 3.44 16.51
C THR A 210 8.92 2.06 15.92
N LEU A 211 8.80 1.94 14.58
CA LEU A 211 8.61 0.66 13.92
C LEU A 211 9.80 -0.27 14.09
N GLU A 212 11.01 0.26 13.92
CA GLU A 212 12.27 -0.48 14.08
C GLU A 212 12.45 -1.00 15.52
N GLU A 213 12.22 -0.15 16.53
CA GLU A 213 12.25 -0.51 17.95
C GLU A 213 11.34 -1.70 18.26
N HIS A 214 10.11 -1.70 17.74
CA HIS A 214 9.12 -2.75 17.96
C HIS A 214 9.25 -3.94 17.00
N GLY A 215 10.14 -3.87 16.01
CA GLY A 215 10.30 -4.91 15.00
C GLY A 215 9.10 -5.04 14.06
N VAL A 216 8.41 -3.94 13.80
CA VAL A 216 7.25 -3.83 12.90
C VAL A 216 7.74 -3.42 11.53
N GLY A 217 7.29 -4.11 10.48
CA GLY A 217 7.60 -3.73 9.09
C GLY A 217 6.83 -2.48 8.64
N SER A 218 7.24 -1.91 7.51
CA SER A 218 6.59 -0.74 6.93
C SER A 218 6.25 -0.98 5.46
N ILE A 219 5.05 -0.56 5.04
CA ILE A 219 4.65 -0.51 3.63
C ILE A 219 4.16 0.89 3.29
N ALA A 220 4.85 1.56 2.37
CA ALA A 220 4.56 2.96 2.04
C ALA A 220 3.44 3.08 1.02
N PHE A 221 2.31 3.70 1.37
CA PHE A 221 1.31 4.06 0.37
C PHE A 221 1.56 5.45 -0.22
N SER A 222 1.05 5.68 -1.45
CA SER A 222 1.30 6.89 -2.25
C SER A 222 2.80 7.23 -2.44
N PRO A 223 3.69 6.26 -2.72
CA PRO A 223 5.12 6.50 -2.83
C PRO A 223 5.48 7.43 -4.00
N LEU A 224 4.58 7.60 -4.97
CA LEU A 224 4.71 8.53 -6.10
C LEU A 224 3.94 9.84 -5.89
N ALA A 225 3.53 10.17 -4.66
CA ALA A 225 2.82 11.42 -4.32
C ALA A 225 1.61 11.70 -5.25
N GLY A 226 0.74 10.70 -5.44
CA GLY A 226 -0.42 10.83 -6.32
C GLY A 226 -0.11 10.88 -7.82
N GLY A 227 1.12 10.58 -8.21
CA GLY A 227 1.65 10.63 -9.59
C GLY A 227 2.53 11.86 -9.85
N LEU A 228 2.73 12.73 -8.87
CA LEU A 228 3.58 13.92 -9.01
C LEU A 228 5.05 13.55 -9.23
N LEU A 229 5.52 12.46 -8.65
CA LEU A 229 6.87 11.90 -8.84
C LEU A 229 6.93 10.98 -10.08
N THR A 230 6.34 11.45 -11.18
CA THR A 230 6.41 10.84 -12.52
C THR A 230 6.64 11.93 -13.56
N ASP A 231 6.90 11.56 -14.79
CA ASP A 231 7.02 12.48 -15.94
C ASP A 231 5.71 13.21 -16.30
N ARG A 232 4.58 12.75 -15.77
CA ARG A 232 3.24 13.17 -16.15
C ARG A 232 2.97 14.68 -16.00
N TYR A 233 3.56 15.30 -14.98
CA TYR A 233 3.33 16.71 -14.63
C TYR A 233 4.49 17.66 -15.01
N LEU A 234 5.55 17.15 -15.63
CA LEU A 234 6.73 17.95 -15.99
C LEU A 234 6.42 19.08 -16.99
N HIS A 235 5.44 18.86 -17.88
CA HIS A 235 5.06 19.76 -18.97
C HIS A 235 3.67 20.39 -18.81
N GLY A 236 3.08 20.31 -17.62
CA GLY A 236 1.76 20.84 -17.32
C GLY A 236 0.81 19.81 -16.73
N ILE A 237 -0.46 20.17 -16.57
CA ILE A 237 -1.49 19.29 -16.00
C ILE A 237 -2.24 18.60 -17.14
N PRO A 238 -2.04 17.27 -17.38
CA PRO A 238 -2.79 16.55 -18.40
C PRO A 238 -4.28 16.50 -18.07
N GLN A 239 -5.14 16.61 -19.06
CA GLN A 239 -6.60 16.60 -18.89
C GLN A 239 -7.14 15.29 -18.28
N ASP A 240 -6.48 14.17 -18.53
CA ASP A 240 -6.79 12.85 -17.99
C ASP A 240 -6.10 12.56 -16.64
N SER A 241 -5.50 13.58 -15.99
CA SER A 241 -4.78 13.43 -14.73
C SER A 241 -5.69 13.56 -13.51
N ARG A 242 -5.21 13.06 -12.36
CA ARG A 242 -5.91 13.22 -11.08
C ARG A 242 -6.10 14.68 -10.70
N ALA A 243 -5.13 15.54 -10.98
CA ALA A 243 -5.24 16.98 -10.71
C ALA A 243 -6.31 17.65 -11.57
N ALA A 244 -6.53 17.19 -12.81
CA ALA A 244 -7.57 17.73 -13.69
C ALA A 244 -8.98 17.16 -13.39
N SER A 245 -9.06 15.96 -12.79
CA SER A 245 -10.33 15.25 -12.54
C SER A 245 -11.04 15.65 -11.24
N GLY A 246 -10.57 16.68 -10.52
CA GLY A 246 -11.13 17.09 -9.21
C GLY A 246 -10.90 16.06 -8.08
N SER A 247 -9.93 15.19 -8.23
CA SER A 247 -9.58 14.21 -7.21
C SER A 247 -9.10 14.90 -5.92
N ARG A 248 -9.70 14.56 -4.78
CA ARG A 248 -9.27 15.07 -3.46
C ARG A 248 -7.84 14.64 -3.06
N PHE A 249 -7.18 13.77 -3.82
CA PHE A 249 -5.86 13.21 -3.50
C PHE A 249 -4.70 13.91 -4.21
N LEU A 250 -4.97 14.70 -5.21
CA LEU A 250 -4.02 15.62 -5.83
C LEU A 250 -4.84 16.76 -6.46
N GLN A 251 -4.86 17.90 -5.79
CA GLN A 251 -5.57 19.09 -6.25
C GLN A 251 -4.62 20.01 -7.00
N PRO A 252 -5.11 20.83 -7.97
CA PRO A 252 -4.28 21.76 -8.73
C PRO A 252 -3.46 22.70 -7.83
N GLU A 253 -4.00 23.12 -6.69
CA GLU A 253 -3.35 24.00 -5.71
C GLU A 253 -2.10 23.39 -5.08
N GLN A 254 -1.99 22.06 -5.10
CA GLN A 254 -0.80 21.34 -4.62
C GLN A 254 0.33 21.32 -5.65
N LEU A 255 0.07 21.74 -6.90
CA LEU A 255 1.04 21.83 -7.99
C LEU A 255 1.68 23.23 -8.05
N THR A 256 2.27 23.66 -6.93
CA THR A 256 2.96 24.95 -6.86
C THR A 256 4.20 24.97 -7.76
N ALA A 257 4.59 26.18 -8.22
CA ALA A 257 5.80 26.35 -9.04
C ALA A 257 7.05 25.78 -8.36
N GLU A 258 7.19 25.99 -7.04
CA GLU A 258 8.28 25.43 -6.23
C GLU A 258 8.27 23.91 -6.25
N ARG A 259 7.12 23.28 -6.03
CA ARG A 259 6.99 21.81 -6.03
C ARG A 259 7.30 21.21 -7.39
N LEU A 260 6.86 21.85 -8.46
CA LEU A 260 7.16 21.42 -9.83
C LEU A 260 8.64 21.61 -10.17
N ASP A 261 9.30 22.65 -9.63
CA ASP A 261 10.76 22.82 -9.79
C ASP A 261 11.53 21.69 -9.10
N LYS A 262 11.19 21.34 -7.86
CA LYS A 262 11.77 20.16 -7.17
C LYS A 262 11.60 18.89 -8.01
N VAL A 263 10.40 18.67 -8.57
CA VAL A 263 10.12 17.50 -9.42
C VAL A 263 10.99 17.48 -10.68
N ARG A 264 11.18 18.64 -11.37
CA ARG A 264 12.05 18.73 -12.55
C ARG A 264 13.53 18.44 -12.22
N ARG A 265 14.01 18.96 -11.09
CA ARG A 265 15.38 18.71 -10.61
C ARG A 265 15.58 17.23 -10.25
N LEU A 266 14.60 16.60 -9.61
CA LEU A 266 14.59 15.16 -9.34
C LEU A 266 14.57 14.33 -10.63
N ASP A 267 13.78 14.74 -11.65
CA ASP A 267 13.75 14.06 -12.95
C ASP A 267 15.11 14.13 -13.67
N ALA A 268 15.76 15.29 -13.61
CA ALA A 268 17.10 15.44 -14.18
C ALA A 268 18.11 14.48 -13.51
N LEU A 269 18.06 14.34 -12.18
CA LEU A 269 18.89 13.40 -11.44
C LEU A 269 18.55 11.94 -11.78
N ALA A 270 17.26 11.60 -11.88
CA ALA A 270 16.82 10.26 -12.28
C ALA A 270 17.37 9.86 -13.66
N ARG A 271 17.34 10.79 -14.63
CA ARG A 271 17.93 10.57 -15.96
C ARG A 271 19.44 10.33 -15.92
N GLN A 272 20.19 11.04 -15.06
CA GLN A 272 21.63 10.80 -14.85
C GLN A 272 21.88 9.39 -14.30
N ARG A 273 20.97 8.85 -13.50
CA ARG A 273 20.99 7.48 -12.99
C ARG A 273 20.54 6.44 -14.02
N GLY A 274 20.12 6.84 -15.23
CA GLY A 274 19.53 5.95 -16.23
C GLY A 274 18.13 5.41 -15.83
N GLN A 275 17.42 6.12 -14.97
CA GLN A 275 16.11 5.74 -14.47
C GLN A 275 15.03 6.76 -14.87
N LYS A 276 13.77 6.32 -14.88
CA LYS A 276 12.61 7.24 -14.81
C LYS A 276 12.49 7.83 -13.41
N LEU A 277 11.93 9.03 -13.29
CA LEU A 277 11.66 9.64 -11.98
C LEU A 277 10.84 8.73 -11.06
N SER A 278 9.82 8.04 -11.60
CA SER A 278 9.03 7.07 -10.85
C SER A 278 9.87 5.94 -10.25
N GLN A 279 10.82 5.41 -11.01
CA GLN A 279 11.72 4.34 -10.55
C GLN A 279 12.65 4.84 -9.44
N MET A 280 13.29 6.00 -9.64
CA MET A 280 14.15 6.61 -8.62
C MET A 280 13.36 6.92 -7.34
N ALA A 281 12.14 7.43 -7.44
CA ALA A 281 11.31 7.75 -6.28
C ALA A 281 10.92 6.49 -5.48
N LEU A 282 10.55 5.40 -6.15
CA LEU A 282 10.27 4.12 -5.48
C LEU A 282 11.52 3.53 -4.82
N ALA A 283 12.66 3.53 -5.53
CA ALA A 283 13.93 3.08 -4.99
C ALA A 283 14.35 3.88 -3.75
N TRP A 284 14.13 5.22 -3.78
CA TRP A 284 14.44 6.09 -2.64
C TRP A 284 13.60 5.77 -1.40
N VAL A 285 12.31 5.46 -1.56
CA VAL A 285 11.46 5.04 -0.44
C VAL A 285 11.97 3.74 0.19
N LEU A 286 12.51 2.83 -0.61
CA LEU A 286 13.06 1.53 -0.15
C LEU A 286 14.51 1.61 0.37
N ARG A 287 15.17 2.80 0.31
CA ARG A 287 16.54 2.96 0.78
C ARG A 287 16.69 2.60 2.26
N GLY A 288 17.85 2.11 2.64
CA GLY A 288 18.19 1.84 4.04
C GLY A 288 17.34 0.76 4.73
N ASP A 289 16.56 0.00 3.97
CA ASP A 289 15.80 -1.19 4.41
C ASP A 289 14.75 -0.97 5.52
N ARG A 290 14.44 0.29 5.87
CA ARG A 290 13.42 0.65 6.89
C ARG A 290 11.98 0.49 6.39
N VAL A 291 11.79 0.50 5.06
CA VAL A 291 10.50 0.27 4.40
C VAL A 291 10.55 -1.09 3.72
N THR A 292 9.67 -1.98 4.07
CA THR A 292 9.62 -3.35 3.54
C THR A 292 9.16 -3.38 2.08
N SER A 293 8.14 -2.59 1.74
CA SER A 293 7.52 -2.60 0.42
C SER A 293 6.96 -1.22 0.05
N VAL A 294 6.91 -0.92 -1.24
CA VAL A 294 6.17 0.23 -1.77
C VAL A 294 4.84 -0.23 -2.37
N LEU A 295 3.75 0.43 -2.00
CA LEU A 295 2.41 0.13 -2.47
C LEU A 295 2.07 1.02 -3.66
N ILE A 296 2.07 0.45 -4.86
CA ILE A 296 1.75 1.16 -6.09
C ILE A 296 0.28 0.98 -6.48
N GLY A 297 -0.30 1.98 -7.11
CA GLY A 297 -1.53 1.87 -7.88
C GLY A 297 -1.20 1.89 -9.36
N ALA A 298 -1.90 1.09 -10.18
CA ALA A 298 -1.70 1.03 -11.61
C ALA A 298 -3.04 1.06 -12.37
N SER A 299 -3.02 1.65 -13.56
CA SER A 299 -4.12 1.62 -14.53
C SER A 299 -3.72 0.97 -15.86
N LYS A 300 -2.41 0.68 -16.03
CA LYS A 300 -1.80 0.06 -17.20
C LYS A 300 -0.68 -0.89 -16.77
N ASN A 301 -0.50 -2.01 -17.48
CA ASN A 301 0.57 -2.99 -17.19
C ASN A 301 1.97 -2.35 -17.19
N ALA A 302 2.23 -1.43 -18.12
CA ALA A 302 3.51 -0.73 -18.20
C ALA A 302 3.89 0.00 -16.91
N GLN A 303 2.93 0.46 -16.09
CA GLN A 303 3.22 1.09 -14.80
C GLN A 303 3.70 0.07 -13.76
N ILE A 304 3.17 -1.16 -13.82
CA ILE A 304 3.62 -2.27 -12.97
C ILE A 304 5.04 -2.67 -13.38
N GLU A 305 5.28 -2.83 -14.69
CA GLU A 305 6.59 -3.17 -15.24
C GLU A 305 7.65 -2.11 -14.91
N ASP A 306 7.32 -0.83 -15.06
CA ASP A 306 8.19 0.28 -14.69
C ASP A 306 8.52 0.26 -13.18
N ALA A 307 7.54 -0.01 -12.33
CA ALA A 307 7.76 -0.07 -10.90
C ALA A 307 8.68 -1.23 -10.49
N VAL A 308 8.47 -2.42 -11.06
CA VAL A 308 9.36 -3.57 -10.82
C VAL A 308 10.75 -3.31 -11.41
N GLY A 309 10.83 -2.64 -12.56
CA GLY A 309 12.09 -2.27 -13.22
C GLY A 309 13.01 -1.38 -12.36
N MET A 310 12.50 -0.72 -11.30
CA MET A 310 13.33 0.06 -10.37
C MET A 310 14.34 -0.82 -9.60
N LEU A 311 14.06 -2.11 -9.45
CA LEU A 311 14.93 -3.05 -8.72
C LEU A 311 16.29 -3.23 -9.38
N ALA A 312 16.41 -3.00 -10.67
CA ALA A 312 17.68 -3.06 -11.40
C ALA A 312 18.70 -1.99 -10.96
N ASN A 313 18.25 -0.86 -10.38
CA ASN A 313 19.10 0.21 -9.90
C ASN A 313 18.54 0.84 -8.61
N ARG A 314 18.44 0.05 -7.54
CA ARG A 314 17.82 0.43 -6.27
C ARG A 314 18.75 1.23 -5.34
N HIS A 315 20.05 1.05 -5.48
CA HIS A 315 21.03 1.62 -4.57
C HIS A 315 21.40 3.04 -4.95
N PHE A 316 21.71 3.86 -3.96
CA PHE A 316 22.14 5.25 -4.11
C PHE A 316 23.56 5.42 -3.57
N SER A 317 24.35 6.27 -4.22
CA SER A 317 25.59 6.76 -3.62
C SER A 317 25.30 7.84 -2.57
N GLU A 318 26.27 8.15 -1.72
CA GLU A 318 26.14 9.23 -0.73
C GLU A 318 25.95 10.59 -1.42
N GLU A 319 26.62 10.81 -2.56
CA GLU A 319 26.49 12.03 -3.35
C GLU A 319 25.08 12.19 -3.95
N GLU A 320 24.49 11.10 -4.45
CA GLU A 320 23.13 11.11 -4.98
C GLU A 320 22.11 11.41 -3.87
N LEU A 321 22.27 10.81 -2.69
CA LEU A 321 21.40 11.11 -1.54
C LEU A 321 21.55 12.57 -1.09
N ALA A 322 22.77 13.11 -1.03
CA ALA A 322 23.01 14.50 -0.70
C ALA A 322 22.38 15.47 -1.72
N GLN A 323 22.45 15.14 -3.01
CA GLN A 323 21.79 15.92 -4.07
C GLN A 323 20.27 15.88 -3.91
N ILE A 324 19.68 14.70 -3.64
CA ILE A 324 18.23 14.56 -3.39
C ILE A 324 17.83 15.42 -2.18
N GLU A 325 18.55 15.36 -1.06
CA GLU A 325 18.26 16.19 0.12
C GLU A 325 18.32 17.69 -0.22
N THR A 326 19.32 18.14 -0.96
CA THR A 326 19.44 19.54 -1.41
C THR A 326 18.28 19.98 -2.30
N ILE A 327 17.70 19.08 -3.09
CA ILE A 327 16.53 19.38 -3.92
C ILE A 327 15.26 19.46 -3.08
N LEU A 328 15.14 18.60 -2.06
CA LEU A 328 13.94 18.48 -1.25
C LEU A 328 13.81 19.55 -0.16
N LEU A 329 14.93 20.13 0.30
CA LEU A 329 14.94 21.30 1.20
C LEU A 329 14.37 22.53 0.50
#